data_d19ab5eb53b3a4fa849eb30898f9ac77
#
_entry.id   d19ab5eb53b3a4fa849eb30898f9ac77
#
_cell.length_a   1.000
_cell.length_b   1.000
_cell.length_c   1.000
_cell.angle_alpha   90.00
_cell.angle_beta   90.00
_cell.angle_gamma   90.00
#
_symmetry.space_group_name_H-M   'P 1'
#
loop_
_entity.id
_entity.type
_entity.pdbx_description
1 polymer ?
#
loop_
_entity_poly.entity_id
_entity_poly.type
_entity_poly.pdbx_seq_one_letter_code
_entity_poly.pdbx_strand_id
1 'polypeptide(L)'
;MKYICLLSYLNIVSALLPLNSQIKPLVSSSPVSIKNTDYGRIERGSLSELYNGIDTHTIKSVYFSEDLKQIYFIEEGDVMFSRVVNSNPILTNSIIESANKNEIKTAILETPNNLYREGAVIVNGLFNFATMAIGFSIVVNLIRLLFIGNSSNRNNNPMMPGGPFSFMSNDKDNMMDKSTINVTLADWAGSPEVVEECSEIVSYIKNATLYKAAGADIPKGILLDGPPGTGKTLLAKAIAGETNATFFSMAGSEFVELFVGMGAAKVRKLFEEARENVPAIIFIDEIDAVGKKRGSANAVNPNDEREQTLNQILSEMDGFSPNTGIVVMAATNRRDVLDDALLRPGRFDRLIYVPLPDRASREAILRLYLKDKKTTDDINISYLAENTGGFSGAQIKNLLNEAAIYAARNGETVITKDYMEQALEKVIVGITKRVDTRSEVARRRVAIHEMGHALLAAEFQHDFDLKKVSMKTTYNGVGGYTMFNEYPDVQESGLYTKDLLLKRIIVSLGGKAAETLEYGENFVSVGASQDLKKANEMAREMIDRFGMGNKLEVFSQNRLPYSDRVLDLMDKESMDIVQQCYEEAKTILSDKYHKLQVLMNLLLAENVLD
;
A
#
# COMPACT_ATOMS: atom_id res chain seq x y z
N MET A 1 31.65 -39.52 24.88
CA MET A 1 30.36 -38.88 25.15
C MET A 1 30.00 -37.74 24.17
N LYS A 2 30.46 -37.79 22.91
CA LYS A 2 30.18 -36.77 21.86
C LYS A 2 29.50 -37.33 20.60
N TYR A 3 29.12 -38.62 20.61
CA TYR A 3 28.48 -39.29 19.46
C TYR A 3 27.03 -39.70 19.72
N ILE A 4 26.47 -39.45 20.91
CA ILE A 4 25.09 -39.84 21.26
C ILE A 4 24.09 -38.68 20.98
N CYS A 5 24.54 -37.42 20.86
CA CYS A 5 23.66 -36.29 20.52
C CYS A 5 23.33 -36.12 19.03
N LEU A 6 24.02 -36.80 18.11
CA LEU A 6 23.74 -36.69 16.67
C LEU A 6 22.67 -37.66 16.19
N LEU A 7 22.42 -38.74 16.93
CA LEU A 7 21.40 -39.74 16.58
C LEU A 7 19.99 -39.42 17.10
N SER A 8 19.88 -38.50 18.08
CA SER A 8 18.58 -38.02 18.56
C SER A 8 17.97 -36.92 17.69
N TYR A 9 18.78 -36.25 16.85
CA TYR A 9 18.28 -35.20 15.93
C TYR A 9 17.72 -35.77 14.62
N LEU A 10 18.10 -36.99 14.23
CA LEU A 10 17.61 -37.63 13.01
C LEU A 10 16.23 -38.29 13.16
N ASN A 11 15.75 -38.51 14.38
CA ASN A 11 14.43 -39.09 14.64
C ASN A 11 13.30 -38.07 14.86
N ILE A 12 13.61 -36.78 14.93
CA ILE A 12 12.58 -35.71 15.08
C ILE A 12 12.15 -35.14 13.73
N VAL A 13 12.95 -35.33 12.67
CA VAL A 13 12.62 -34.80 11.32
C VAL A 13 11.64 -35.71 10.55
N SER A 14 11.44 -36.95 10.99
CA SER A 14 10.51 -37.91 10.33
C SER A 14 9.05 -37.79 10.82
N ALA A 15 8.74 -36.91 11.78
CA ALA A 15 7.41 -36.81 12.39
C ALA A 15 6.59 -35.57 11.98
N LEU A 16 7.08 -34.75 11.05
CA LEU A 16 6.40 -33.52 10.62
C LEU A 16 6.21 -33.46 9.10
N LEU A 17 5.44 -34.41 8.57
CA LEU A 17 4.83 -34.25 7.24
C LEU A 17 3.30 -34.37 7.40
N PRO A 18 2.54 -33.28 7.27
CA PRO A 18 1.10 -33.37 7.19
C PRO A 18 0.65 -33.68 5.76
N LEU A 19 0.04 -34.84 5.58
CA LEU A 19 -1.19 -35.12 4.85
C LEU A 19 -1.63 -34.11 3.77
N ASN A 20 -1.32 -34.44 2.54
CA ASN A 20 -2.08 -34.01 1.39
C ASN A 20 -2.89 -35.22 0.87
N SER A 21 -4.02 -35.52 1.55
CA SER A 21 -4.79 -36.74 1.36
C SER A 21 -6.10 -36.56 0.60
N GLN A 22 -6.18 -35.66 -0.38
CA GLN A 22 -7.44 -35.47 -1.13
C GLN A 22 -7.38 -35.59 -2.65
N ILE A 23 -6.23 -36.01 -3.24
CA ILE A 23 -6.13 -36.15 -4.72
C ILE A 23 -5.76 -37.61 -5.16
N LYS A 24 -5.98 -38.61 -4.34
CA LYS A 24 -5.54 -40.00 -4.63
C LYS A 24 -6.51 -40.97 -5.34
N PRO A 25 -7.73 -40.64 -5.79
CA PRO A 25 -8.54 -41.73 -6.39
C PRO A 25 -8.57 -41.80 -7.92
N LEU A 26 -7.82 -41.01 -8.70
CA LEU A 26 -7.98 -40.98 -10.16
C LEU A 26 -6.82 -41.55 -11.00
N VAL A 27 -5.72 -41.95 -10.39
CA VAL A 27 -4.60 -42.55 -11.12
C VAL A 27 -4.45 -44.01 -10.73
N SER A 28 -4.73 -44.93 -11.64
CA SER A 28 -4.83 -46.36 -11.40
C SER A 28 -3.52 -47.15 -11.52
N SER A 29 -2.33 -46.50 -11.42
CA SER A 29 -1.04 -47.21 -11.53
C SER A 29 -0.04 -46.75 -10.46
N SER A 30 0.79 -47.72 -10.00
CA SER A 30 1.89 -47.48 -9.07
C SER A 30 2.84 -46.39 -9.63
N PRO A 31 3.44 -45.54 -8.79
CA PRO A 31 4.39 -44.52 -9.24
C PRO A 31 5.57 -45.16 -9.96
N VAL A 32 5.95 -44.61 -11.11
CA VAL A 32 7.08 -45.12 -11.91
C VAL A 32 8.31 -44.30 -11.59
N SER A 33 9.33 -44.95 -11.00
CA SER A 33 10.63 -44.31 -10.78
C SER A 33 11.46 -44.35 -12.06
N ILE A 34 11.86 -43.18 -12.56
CA ILE A 34 12.66 -43.04 -13.80
C ILE A 34 14.11 -42.79 -13.46
N LYS A 35 15.03 -43.51 -14.08
CA LYS A 35 16.46 -43.28 -13.96
C LYS A 35 16.86 -42.08 -14.87
N ASN A 36 17.88 -41.33 -14.46
CA ASN A 36 18.42 -40.15 -15.15
C ASN A 36 18.85 -40.35 -16.62
N THR A 37 18.83 -41.57 -17.13
CA THR A 37 19.16 -41.97 -18.49
C THR A 37 18.00 -41.89 -19.48
N ASP A 38 16.77 -41.66 -18.98
CA ASP A 38 15.54 -41.73 -19.80
C ASP A 38 15.12 -40.36 -20.37
N TYR A 39 15.84 -39.30 -20.04
CA TYR A 39 15.64 -37.98 -20.60
C TYR A 39 16.48 -37.80 -21.87
N GLY A 40 15.87 -38.14 -23.02
CA GLY A 40 16.39 -37.73 -24.33
C GLY A 40 16.29 -36.21 -24.56
N ARG A 41 16.46 -35.74 -25.77
CA ARG A 41 16.15 -34.37 -26.17
C ARG A 41 14.64 -34.17 -26.14
N ILE A 42 14.13 -33.61 -25.03
CA ILE A 42 12.70 -33.33 -24.87
C ILE A 42 12.38 -32.01 -25.57
N GLU A 43 11.51 -32.03 -26.56
CA GLU A 43 11.04 -30.84 -27.24
C GLU A 43 9.84 -30.22 -26.49
N ARG A 44 9.65 -28.92 -26.63
CA ARG A 44 8.47 -28.25 -26.10
C ARG A 44 7.27 -28.51 -27.01
N GLY A 45 6.21 -29.09 -26.46
CA GLY A 45 4.93 -29.29 -27.14
C GLY A 45 3.91 -28.21 -26.77
N SER A 46 2.79 -28.20 -27.49
CA SER A 46 1.64 -27.36 -27.17
C SER A 46 0.50 -28.20 -26.55
N LEU A 47 -0.37 -27.55 -25.78
CA LEU A 47 -1.57 -28.22 -25.23
C LEU A 47 -2.50 -28.77 -26.32
N SER A 48 -2.60 -28.08 -27.47
CA SER A 48 -3.42 -28.53 -28.61
C SER A 48 -2.85 -29.79 -29.25
N GLU A 49 -1.54 -29.97 -29.33
CA GLU A 49 -0.89 -31.19 -29.80
C GLU A 49 -1.16 -32.35 -28.84
N LEU A 50 -1.12 -32.11 -27.54
CA LEU A 50 -1.43 -33.12 -26.52
C LEU A 50 -2.89 -33.60 -26.64
N TYR A 51 -3.86 -32.70 -26.75
CA TYR A 51 -5.27 -33.07 -26.91
C TYR A 51 -5.53 -33.80 -28.23
N ASN A 52 -5.00 -33.28 -29.34
CA ASN A 52 -5.13 -33.94 -30.63
C ASN A 52 -4.49 -35.32 -30.65
N GLY A 53 -3.31 -35.48 -30.01
CA GLY A 53 -2.63 -36.76 -29.92
C GLY A 53 -3.37 -37.76 -29.03
N ILE A 54 -4.06 -37.29 -27.97
CA ILE A 54 -4.94 -38.15 -27.16
C ILE A 54 -6.15 -38.63 -28.00
N ASP A 55 -6.79 -37.71 -28.72
CA ASP A 55 -8.00 -38.04 -29.54
C ASP A 55 -7.69 -38.88 -30.77
N THR A 56 -6.50 -38.75 -31.35
CA THR A 56 -6.06 -39.56 -32.53
C THR A 56 -5.30 -40.84 -32.15
N HIS A 57 -5.16 -41.16 -30.86
CA HIS A 57 -4.42 -42.30 -30.37
C HIS A 57 -2.94 -42.35 -30.81
N THR A 58 -2.33 -41.21 -31.08
CA THR A 58 -0.90 -41.09 -31.42
C THR A 58 0.00 -41.01 -30.18
N ILE A 59 -0.59 -40.83 -28.98
CA ILE A 59 0.12 -40.82 -27.70
C ILE A 59 -0.08 -42.16 -27.00
N LYS A 60 1.05 -42.76 -26.64
CA LYS A 60 1.11 -44.05 -25.94
C LYS A 60 0.91 -43.93 -24.43
N SER A 61 1.46 -42.86 -23.82
CA SER A 61 1.37 -42.65 -22.38
C SER A 61 1.61 -41.19 -22.01
N VAL A 62 0.97 -40.75 -20.92
CA VAL A 62 1.06 -39.37 -20.39
C VAL A 62 1.52 -39.44 -18.93
N TYR A 63 2.52 -38.63 -18.59
CA TYR A 63 3.10 -38.56 -17.26
C TYR A 63 3.01 -37.14 -16.71
N PHE A 64 2.68 -37.04 -15.42
CA PHE A 64 2.53 -35.74 -14.74
C PHE A 64 3.68 -35.55 -13.76
N SER A 65 4.27 -34.33 -13.71
CA SER A 65 5.20 -34.01 -12.64
C SER A 65 4.50 -33.99 -11.28
N GLU A 66 5.23 -34.22 -10.20
CA GLU A 66 4.72 -34.26 -8.83
C GLU A 66 3.98 -32.96 -8.41
N ASP A 67 4.41 -31.82 -8.94
CA ASP A 67 3.80 -30.49 -8.73
C ASP A 67 2.67 -30.18 -9.72
N LEU A 68 2.33 -31.09 -10.61
CA LEU A 68 1.28 -30.99 -11.65
C LEU A 68 1.43 -29.78 -12.61
N LYS A 69 2.64 -29.21 -12.70
CA LYS A 69 2.92 -28.07 -13.59
C LYS A 69 3.45 -28.45 -14.95
N GLN A 70 3.95 -29.67 -15.08
CA GLN A 70 4.50 -30.18 -16.34
C GLN A 70 3.89 -31.53 -16.69
N ILE A 71 3.63 -31.73 -17.96
CA ILE A 71 3.09 -32.97 -18.53
C ILE A 71 4.06 -33.47 -19.58
N TYR A 72 4.52 -34.68 -19.40
CA TYR A 72 5.40 -35.38 -20.35
C TYR A 72 4.61 -36.45 -21.07
N PHE A 73 4.77 -36.59 -22.37
CA PHE A 73 4.09 -37.63 -23.10
C PHE A 73 5.03 -38.36 -24.08
N ILE A 74 4.68 -39.58 -24.38
CA ILE A 74 5.42 -40.46 -25.28
C ILE A 74 4.52 -40.73 -26.48
N GLU A 75 5.00 -40.45 -27.68
CA GLU A 75 4.30 -40.72 -28.93
C GLU A 75 4.45 -42.21 -29.32
N GLU A 76 3.53 -42.70 -30.14
CA GLU A 76 3.52 -44.10 -30.60
C GLU A 76 4.74 -44.37 -31.50
N GLY A 77 5.62 -45.28 -31.05
CA GLY A 77 6.89 -45.55 -31.73
C GLY A 77 8.12 -45.08 -30.97
N ASP A 78 7.99 -44.17 -30.01
CA ASP A 78 9.08 -43.67 -29.18
C ASP A 78 9.26 -44.52 -27.90
N VAL A 79 10.50 -44.61 -27.45
CA VAL A 79 10.89 -45.34 -26.20
C VAL A 79 11.12 -44.34 -25.06
N MET A 80 11.35 -43.05 -25.38
CA MET A 80 11.66 -41.95 -24.43
C MET A 80 10.60 -40.88 -24.49
N PHE A 81 10.60 -39.98 -23.52
CA PHE A 81 9.71 -38.81 -23.51
C PHE A 81 9.93 -37.94 -24.76
N SER A 82 8.90 -37.80 -25.56
CA SER A 82 8.96 -37.07 -26.82
C SER A 82 8.82 -35.57 -26.59
N ARG A 83 7.87 -35.17 -25.72
CA ARG A 83 7.56 -33.76 -25.51
C ARG A 83 7.13 -33.43 -24.08
N VAL A 84 7.30 -32.13 -23.70
CA VAL A 84 6.85 -31.59 -22.41
C VAL A 84 5.96 -30.36 -22.64
N VAL A 85 4.84 -30.28 -21.91
CA VAL A 85 3.89 -29.18 -21.94
C VAL A 85 3.71 -28.61 -20.54
N ASN A 86 3.71 -27.29 -20.42
CA ASN A 86 3.37 -26.65 -19.16
C ASN A 86 1.85 -26.66 -18.94
N SER A 87 1.43 -27.03 -17.74
CA SER A 87 0.03 -27.15 -17.34
C SER A 87 -0.25 -26.41 -16.04
N ASN A 88 -1.51 -26.36 -15.65
CA ASN A 88 -1.94 -25.97 -14.32
C ASN A 88 -2.88 -27.04 -13.73
N PRO A 89 -3.12 -27.07 -12.40
CA PRO A 89 -3.90 -28.12 -11.76
C PRO A 89 -5.34 -28.31 -12.31
N ILE A 90 -5.94 -27.24 -12.85
CA ILE A 90 -7.30 -27.28 -13.41
C ILE A 90 -7.30 -28.02 -14.76
N LEU A 91 -6.36 -27.68 -15.64
CA LEU A 91 -6.20 -28.31 -16.96
C LEU A 91 -5.73 -29.77 -16.83
N THR A 92 -4.95 -30.07 -15.79
CA THR A 92 -4.46 -31.43 -15.55
C THR A 92 -5.59 -32.42 -15.34
N ASN A 93 -6.64 -32.05 -14.61
CA ASN A 93 -7.80 -32.92 -14.40
C ASN A 93 -8.55 -33.23 -15.70
N SER A 94 -8.76 -32.23 -16.58
CA SER A 94 -9.42 -32.44 -17.86
C SER A 94 -8.60 -33.34 -18.80
N ILE A 95 -7.27 -33.26 -18.74
CA ILE A 95 -6.36 -34.10 -19.52
C ILE A 95 -6.37 -35.55 -18.99
N ILE A 96 -6.41 -35.75 -17.68
CA ILE A 96 -6.55 -37.07 -17.08
C ILE A 96 -7.88 -37.73 -17.50
N GLU A 97 -8.96 -36.97 -17.48
CA GLU A 97 -10.27 -37.50 -17.92
C GLU A 97 -10.27 -37.85 -19.41
N SER A 98 -9.67 -37.01 -20.27
CA SER A 98 -9.56 -37.29 -21.69
C SER A 98 -8.65 -38.49 -21.99
N ALA A 99 -7.52 -38.62 -21.32
CA ALA A 99 -6.62 -39.74 -21.45
C ALA A 99 -7.26 -41.06 -20.98
N ASN A 100 -7.97 -41.04 -19.84
CA ASN A 100 -8.69 -42.21 -19.32
C ASN A 100 -9.84 -42.62 -20.25
N LYS A 101 -10.55 -41.68 -20.87
CA LYS A 101 -11.61 -41.99 -21.83
C LYS A 101 -11.07 -42.69 -23.07
N ASN A 102 -9.85 -42.37 -23.49
CA ASN A 102 -9.18 -42.97 -24.65
C ASN A 102 -8.23 -44.13 -24.26
N GLU A 103 -8.33 -44.69 -23.04
CA GLU A 103 -7.55 -45.83 -22.54
C GLU A 103 -6.01 -45.63 -22.56
N ILE A 104 -5.54 -44.35 -22.53
CA ILE A 104 -4.12 -44.01 -22.52
C ILE A 104 -3.58 -44.10 -21.10
N LYS A 105 -2.42 -44.73 -20.95
CA LYS A 105 -1.78 -44.92 -19.63
C LYS A 105 -1.34 -43.58 -19.04
N THR A 106 -1.78 -43.31 -17.82
CA THR A 106 -1.38 -42.12 -17.05
C THR A 106 -0.64 -42.48 -15.79
N ALA A 107 0.45 -41.79 -15.45
CA ALA A 107 1.19 -41.95 -14.20
C ALA A 107 1.81 -40.66 -13.68
N ILE A 108 2.12 -40.59 -12.39
CA ILE A 108 2.87 -39.48 -11.78
C ILE A 108 4.36 -39.87 -11.75
N LEU A 109 5.22 -38.95 -12.20
CA LEU A 109 6.66 -39.08 -12.14
C LEU A 109 7.15 -38.74 -10.74
N GLU A 110 7.73 -39.70 -10.04
CA GLU A 110 8.52 -39.42 -8.85
C GLU A 110 9.89 -38.88 -9.28
N THR A 111 10.19 -37.64 -8.96
CA THR A 111 11.54 -37.12 -9.12
C THR A 111 12.46 -37.81 -8.13
N PRO A 112 13.58 -38.42 -8.58
CA PRO A 112 14.55 -39.00 -7.66
C PRO A 112 15.02 -37.90 -6.70
N ASN A 113 14.90 -38.17 -5.39
CA ASN A 113 15.19 -37.23 -4.30
C ASN A 113 16.49 -36.46 -4.54
N ASN A 114 16.37 -35.17 -4.90
CA ASN A 114 17.49 -34.24 -5.07
C ASN A 114 18.14 -33.81 -3.73
N LEU A 115 17.70 -34.38 -2.59
CA LEU A 115 18.27 -34.13 -1.26
C LEU A 115 19.78 -34.31 -1.18
N TYR A 116 20.35 -35.27 -1.95
CA TYR A 116 21.80 -35.45 -2.01
C TYR A 116 22.53 -34.38 -2.83
N ARG A 117 21.86 -33.77 -3.80
CA ARG A 117 22.48 -32.72 -4.66
C ARG A 117 22.41 -31.35 -4.02
N GLU A 118 21.33 -31.05 -3.34
CA GLU A 118 21.21 -29.80 -2.55
C GLU A 118 22.10 -29.84 -1.30
N GLY A 119 22.18 -31.00 -0.61
CA GLY A 119 23.11 -31.21 0.50
C GLY A 119 24.57 -31.05 0.09
N ALA A 120 24.97 -31.57 -1.08
CA ALA A 120 26.33 -31.43 -1.59
C ALA A 120 26.66 -30.00 -2.02
N VAL A 121 25.71 -29.25 -2.56
CA VAL A 121 25.88 -27.82 -2.91
C VAL A 121 26.00 -26.97 -1.65
N ILE A 122 25.20 -27.23 -0.63
CA ILE A 122 25.26 -26.53 0.65
C ILE A 122 26.55 -26.83 1.39
N VAL A 123 26.99 -28.09 1.44
CA VAL A 123 28.26 -28.51 2.08
C VAL A 123 29.47 -27.95 1.34
N ASN A 124 29.47 -27.96 0.00
CA ASN A 124 30.54 -27.32 -0.80
C ASN A 124 30.51 -25.79 -0.68
N GLY A 125 29.34 -25.18 -0.61
CA GLY A 125 29.17 -23.74 -0.35
C GLY A 125 29.72 -23.34 1.03
N LEU A 126 29.40 -24.08 2.07
CA LEU A 126 29.92 -23.87 3.42
C LEU A 126 31.43 -24.12 3.52
N PHE A 127 31.96 -25.13 2.81
CA PHE A 127 33.39 -25.42 2.79
C PHE A 127 34.17 -24.33 2.05
N ASN A 128 33.66 -23.82 0.91
CA ASN A 128 34.26 -22.70 0.19
C ASN A 128 34.16 -21.40 0.99
N PHE A 129 33.07 -21.16 1.72
CA PHE A 129 32.94 -20.01 2.58
C PHE A 129 33.89 -20.07 3.78
N ALA A 130 34.06 -21.24 4.39
CA ALA A 130 35.00 -21.46 5.49
C ALA A 130 36.46 -21.27 5.03
N THR A 131 36.84 -21.79 3.86
CA THR A 131 38.19 -21.59 3.28
C THR A 131 38.46 -20.14 2.89
N MET A 132 37.44 -19.43 2.36
CA MET A 132 37.55 -18.01 2.04
C MET A 132 37.66 -17.15 3.32
N ALA A 133 36.92 -17.48 4.38
CA ALA A 133 37.00 -16.81 5.69
C ALA A 133 38.34 -17.02 6.37
N ILE A 134 38.92 -18.23 6.29
CA ILE A 134 40.26 -18.54 6.80
C ILE A 134 41.32 -17.78 5.99
N GLY A 135 41.22 -17.77 4.64
CA GLY A 135 42.09 -17.01 3.78
C GLY A 135 42.08 -15.51 4.04
N PHE A 136 40.88 -14.94 4.23
CA PHE A 136 40.70 -13.55 4.59
C PHE A 136 41.28 -13.21 5.97
N SER A 137 41.09 -14.10 6.96
CA SER A 137 41.67 -13.96 8.29
C SER A 137 43.20 -13.97 8.28
N ILE A 138 43.79 -14.83 7.45
CA ILE A 138 45.28 -14.86 7.27
C ILE A 138 45.75 -13.58 6.62
N VAL A 139 45.08 -13.08 5.59
CA VAL A 139 45.44 -11.83 4.92
C VAL A 139 45.34 -10.62 5.85
N VAL A 140 44.25 -10.54 6.63
CA VAL A 140 44.08 -9.47 7.62
C VAL A 140 45.15 -9.53 8.72
N ASN A 141 45.53 -10.72 9.17
CA ASN A 141 46.60 -10.87 10.16
C ASN A 141 47.97 -10.53 9.54
N LEU A 142 48.22 -10.86 8.29
CA LEU A 142 49.46 -10.49 7.57
C LEU A 142 49.55 -8.98 7.39
N ILE A 143 48.46 -8.32 7.01
CA ILE A 143 48.37 -6.85 6.92
C ILE A 143 48.58 -6.22 8.31
N ARG A 144 48.01 -6.80 9.35
CA ARG A 144 48.21 -6.35 10.73
C ARG A 144 49.69 -6.47 11.15
N LEU A 145 50.37 -7.54 10.77
CA LEU A 145 51.81 -7.74 11.05
C LEU A 145 52.69 -6.75 10.28
N LEU A 146 52.32 -6.37 9.06
CA LEU A 146 53.07 -5.41 8.21
C LEU A 146 52.85 -3.96 8.64
N PHE A 147 51.71 -3.61 9.25
CA PHE A 147 51.39 -2.23 9.62
C PHE A 147 51.54 -1.91 11.13
N ILE A 148 51.81 -2.90 12.02
CA ILE A 148 52.00 -2.70 13.46
C ILE A 148 53.48 -2.83 13.90
N GLY A 149 54.39 -2.80 12.95
CA GLY A 149 55.82 -2.64 13.24
C GLY A 149 56.16 -1.16 13.43
N ASN A 150 55.85 -0.55 14.51
CA ASN A 150 56.51 0.56 15.18
C ASN A 150 55.51 1.53 15.90
N SER A 151 55.10 1.20 17.08
CA SER A 151 54.75 2.24 18.08
C SER A 151 54.78 1.64 19.49
N SER A 152 55.94 1.83 20.13
CA SER A 152 56.11 1.62 21.55
C SER A 152 55.43 2.79 22.32
N ASN A 153 54.28 2.57 22.92
CA ASN A 153 53.96 3.31 24.13
C ASN A 153 53.07 2.47 25.05
N ARG A 154 53.58 2.29 26.26
CA ARG A 154 52.97 1.54 27.38
C ARG A 154 51.79 2.31 27.94
N ASN A 155 50.62 1.66 28.04
CA ASN A 155 49.78 1.79 29.22
C ASN A 155 48.92 0.54 29.39
N ASN A 156 49.01 -0.02 30.57
CA ASN A 156 48.40 -1.30 30.97
C ASN A 156 46.87 -1.18 31.07
N ASN A 157 46.15 -2.01 30.29
CA ASN A 157 44.89 -2.61 30.69
C ASN A 157 44.72 -3.91 29.90
N PRO A 158 44.33 -5.03 30.54
CA PRO A 158 44.17 -6.32 29.86
C PRO A 158 42.86 -6.32 29.08
N MET A 159 42.95 -6.13 27.77
CA MET A 159 41.83 -6.19 26.83
C MET A 159 41.63 -7.63 26.37
N MET A 160 40.49 -8.22 26.74
CA MET A 160 40.04 -9.50 26.16
C MET A 160 39.98 -9.40 24.64
N PRO A 161 40.38 -10.45 23.89
CA PRO A 161 40.24 -10.42 22.41
C PRO A 161 38.78 -10.51 22.05
N GLY A 162 38.27 -9.46 21.41
CA GLY A 162 36.92 -9.43 20.86
C GLY A 162 36.77 -10.47 19.78
N GLY A 163 35.77 -11.33 19.91
CA GLY A 163 35.39 -12.31 18.91
C GLY A 163 34.88 -11.66 17.61
N PRO A 164 34.62 -12.45 16.54
CA PRO A 164 34.22 -11.95 15.21
C PRO A 164 32.88 -11.19 15.18
N PHE A 165 32.23 -10.98 16.30
CA PHE A 165 30.98 -10.23 16.46
C PHE A 165 31.16 -8.77 16.94
N SER A 166 32.40 -8.27 17.12
CA SER A 166 32.61 -6.89 17.58
C SER A 166 32.32 -5.81 16.52
N PHE A 167 31.95 -6.19 15.28
CA PHE A 167 31.48 -5.24 14.25
C PHE A 167 30.04 -4.75 14.49
N MET A 168 29.28 -5.36 15.40
CA MET A 168 27.90 -5.00 15.70
C MET A 168 27.74 -3.96 16.83
N SER A 169 28.81 -3.43 17.41
CA SER A 169 28.71 -2.54 18.56
C SER A 169 28.92 -1.05 18.28
N ASN A 170 28.97 -0.62 17.02
CA ASN A 170 29.22 0.78 16.66
C ASN A 170 28.00 1.53 16.09
N ASP A 171 26.78 0.97 16.22
CA ASP A 171 25.55 1.73 15.96
C ASP A 171 25.15 2.60 17.16
N LYS A 172 26.11 3.43 17.63
CA LYS A 172 25.80 4.39 18.69
C LYS A 172 25.12 5.67 18.20
N ASP A 173 25.04 5.90 16.89
CA ASP A 173 24.69 7.23 16.40
C ASP A 173 23.34 7.37 15.68
N ASN A 174 22.57 6.29 15.48
CA ASN A 174 21.31 6.39 14.70
C ASN A 174 20.02 6.03 15.47
N MET A 175 20.07 5.70 16.76
CA MET A 175 18.86 5.25 17.49
C MET A 175 18.15 6.33 18.32
N MET A 176 18.66 7.57 18.35
CA MET A 176 18.08 8.60 19.20
C MET A 176 18.15 9.96 18.56
N ASP A 177 17.04 10.42 18.10
CA ASP A 177 16.84 11.85 17.94
C ASP A 177 16.54 12.45 19.33
N LYS A 178 17.58 12.66 20.14
CA LYS A 178 17.51 13.53 21.33
C LYS A 178 17.40 14.98 20.88
N SER A 179 16.52 15.25 19.90
CA SER A 179 16.29 16.61 19.47
C SER A 179 15.57 17.34 20.59
N THR A 180 16.11 18.47 21.02
CA THR A 180 15.33 19.51 21.70
C THR A 180 14.21 19.89 20.73
N ILE A 181 13.02 19.33 20.96
CA ILE A 181 11.88 19.53 20.08
C ILE A 181 11.36 20.93 20.34
N ASN A 182 11.59 21.83 19.38
CA ASN A 182 11.06 23.19 19.40
C ASN A 182 9.66 23.30 18.76
N VAL A 183 8.90 22.19 18.70
CA VAL A 183 7.57 22.11 18.13
C VAL A 183 6.54 22.12 19.25
N THR A 184 5.53 22.93 19.13
CA THR A 184 4.42 23.06 20.09
C THR A 184 3.09 22.70 19.43
N LEU A 185 2.01 22.56 20.19
CA LEU A 185 0.67 22.32 19.64
C LEU A 185 0.18 23.49 18.75
N ALA A 186 0.74 24.69 18.93
CA ALA A 186 0.44 25.83 18.05
C ALA A 186 1.00 25.67 16.61
N ASP A 187 1.96 24.78 16.42
CA ASP A 187 2.53 24.46 15.11
C ASP A 187 1.71 23.37 14.37
N TRP A 188 0.65 22.89 14.99
CA TRP A 188 -0.29 21.93 14.39
C TRP A 188 -1.67 22.59 14.23
N ALA A 189 -2.06 22.90 13.01
CA ALA A 189 -3.32 23.55 12.68
C ALA A 189 -4.29 22.53 12.05
N GLY A 190 -4.90 21.70 12.87
CA GLY A 190 -5.94 20.73 12.45
C GLY A 190 -7.24 20.95 13.21
N SER A 191 -8.01 19.88 13.36
CA SER A 191 -9.28 19.89 14.10
C SER A 191 -9.06 20.32 15.56
N PRO A 192 -9.85 21.28 16.08
CA PRO A 192 -9.74 21.75 17.47
C PRO A 192 -9.93 20.64 18.49
N GLU A 193 -10.79 19.67 18.21
CA GLU A 193 -11.09 18.52 19.09
C GLU A 193 -9.83 17.65 19.26
N VAL A 194 -9.06 17.46 18.19
CA VAL A 194 -7.79 16.70 18.27
C VAL A 194 -6.78 17.45 19.14
N VAL A 195 -6.74 18.78 19.04
CA VAL A 195 -5.86 19.62 19.89
C VAL A 195 -6.28 19.51 21.35
N GLU A 196 -7.57 19.51 21.66
CA GLU A 196 -8.11 19.35 22.99
C GLU A 196 -7.73 17.98 23.60
N GLU A 197 -7.95 16.90 22.86
CA GLU A 197 -7.52 15.55 23.24
C GLU A 197 -6.01 15.47 23.54
N CYS A 198 -5.20 16.12 22.69
CA CYS A 198 -3.75 16.17 22.89
C CYS A 198 -3.35 17.05 24.10
N SER A 199 -4.08 18.11 24.37
CA SER A 199 -3.86 18.99 25.53
C SER A 199 -4.17 18.25 26.84
N GLU A 200 -5.16 17.36 26.85
CA GLU A 200 -5.40 16.45 27.99
C GLU A 200 -4.19 15.55 28.24
N ILE A 201 -3.59 14.98 27.17
CA ILE A 201 -2.39 14.14 27.31
C ILE A 201 -1.24 14.94 27.92
N VAL A 202 -1.02 16.15 27.42
CA VAL A 202 -0.01 17.06 28.01
C VAL A 202 -0.28 17.30 29.50
N SER A 203 -1.55 17.51 29.87
CA SER A 203 -1.97 17.69 31.24
C SER A 203 -1.71 16.44 32.10
N TYR A 204 -1.97 15.23 31.58
CA TYR A 204 -1.68 13.97 32.28
C TYR A 204 -0.18 13.82 32.57
N ILE A 205 0.69 14.15 31.62
CA ILE A 205 2.13 14.01 31.77
C ILE A 205 2.66 15.06 32.77
N LYS A 206 2.20 16.32 32.67
CA LYS A 206 2.62 17.43 33.54
C LYS A 206 2.11 17.29 34.98
N ASN A 207 0.86 16.85 35.16
CA ASN A 207 0.14 16.88 36.42
C ASN A 207 -0.31 15.48 36.92
N ALA A 208 0.51 14.44 36.71
CA ALA A 208 0.18 13.06 37.06
C ALA A 208 -0.35 12.86 38.49
N THR A 209 0.15 13.65 39.47
CA THR A 209 -0.30 13.58 40.87
C THR A 209 -1.74 14.03 41.06
N LEU A 210 -2.22 15.01 40.31
CA LEU A 210 -3.60 15.51 40.36
C LEU A 210 -4.58 14.44 39.88
N TYR A 211 -4.30 13.81 38.75
CA TYR A 211 -5.15 12.76 38.20
C TYR A 211 -5.23 11.54 39.10
N LYS A 212 -4.10 11.16 39.74
CA LYS A 212 -4.10 10.10 40.75
C LYS A 212 -4.94 10.43 41.98
N ALA A 213 -4.86 11.66 42.46
CA ALA A 213 -5.65 12.10 43.61
C ALA A 213 -7.16 12.07 43.26
N ALA A 214 -7.53 12.29 42.01
CA ALA A 214 -8.87 12.17 41.52
C ALA A 214 -9.33 10.71 41.24
N GLY A 215 -8.42 9.72 41.40
CA GLY A 215 -8.70 8.30 41.13
C GLY A 215 -8.73 7.93 39.64
N ALA A 216 -8.14 8.77 38.76
CA ALA A 216 -8.06 8.50 37.33
C ALA A 216 -6.83 7.66 37.00
N ASP A 217 -7.01 6.65 36.15
CA ASP A 217 -5.90 5.89 35.56
C ASP A 217 -5.35 6.63 34.34
N ILE A 218 -4.04 6.90 34.36
CA ILE A 218 -3.36 7.55 33.25
C ILE A 218 -3.16 6.53 32.11
N PRO A 219 -3.59 6.85 30.87
CA PRO A 219 -3.40 5.96 29.74
C PRO A 219 -1.90 5.71 29.49
N LYS A 220 -1.52 4.44 29.31
CA LYS A 220 -0.14 4.04 29.04
C LYS A 220 0.21 4.15 27.57
N GLY A 221 -0.76 3.92 26.69
CA GLY A 221 -0.57 3.89 25.28
C GLY A 221 -1.63 4.67 24.52
N ILE A 222 -1.18 5.44 23.53
CA ILE A 222 -2.00 6.31 22.70
C ILE A 222 -1.78 5.92 21.25
N LEU A 223 -2.85 5.60 20.54
CA LEU A 223 -2.81 5.31 19.11
C LEU A 223 -3.38 6.49 18.32
N LEU A 224 -2.54 7.07 17.45
CA LEU A 224 -2.93 8.06 16.46
C LEU A 224 -3.33 7.34 15.18
N ASP A 225 -4.61 7.37 14.83
CA ASP A 225 -5.15 6.75 13.62
C ASP A 225 -5.63 7.82 12.65
N GLY A 226 -5.50 7.59 11.36
CA GLY A 226 -6.03 8.50 10.34
C GLY A 226 -5.28 8.46 9.02
N PRO A 227 -5.77 9.18 8.00
CA PRO A 227 -5.17 9.21 6.67
C PRO A 227 -3.72 9.68 6.67
N PRO A 228 -2.92 9.31 5.63
CA PRO A 228 -1.54 9.77 5.53
C PRO A 228 -1.44 11.28 5.33
N GLY A 229 -0.39 11.87 5.89
CA GLY A 229 -0.12 13.31 5.73
C GLY A 229 -0.97 14.25 6.59
N THR A 230 -1.76 13.74 7.55
CA THR A 230 -2.55 14.55 8.49
C THR A 230 -1.73 15.12 9.66
N GLY A 231 -0.44 14.78 9.75
CA GLY A 231 0.47 15.35 10.74
C GLY A 231 0.54 14.57 12.05
N LYS A 232 0.23 13.27 12.07
CA LYS A 232 0.32 12.41 13.27
C LYS A 232 1.70 12.45 13.94
N THR A 233 2.76 12.32 13.16
CA THR A 233 4.15 12.42 13.65
C THR A 233 4.46 13.82 14.22
N LEU A 234 3.96 14.88 13.57
CA LEU A 234 4.11 16.25 14.06
C LEU A 234 3.37 16.45 15.38
N LEU A 235 2.18 15.88 15.51
CA LEU A 235 1.38 15.94 16.73
C LEU A 235 2.07 15.25 17.91
N ALA A 236 2.66 14.09 17.70
CA ALA A 236 3.45 13.40 18.73
C ALA A 236 4.65 14.23 19.17
N LYS A 237 5.36 14.86 18.23
CA LYS A 237 6.46 15.80 18.53
C LYS A 237 5.97 17.03 19.30
N ALA A 238 4.82 17.57 18.94
CA ALA A 238 4.23 18.73 19.62
C ALA A 238 3.88 18.42 21.09
N ILE A 239 3.30 17.25 21.35
CA ILE A 239 3.03 16.78 22.72
C ILE A 239 4.33 16.67 23.53
N ALA A 240 5.38 16.11 22.92
CA ALA A 240 6.67 15.98 23.59
C ALA A 240 7.31 17.35 23.89
N GLY A 241 7.26 18.30 22.95
CA GLY A 241 7.74 19.66 23.15
C GLY A 241 6.97 20.39 24.26
N GLU A 242 5.65 20.28 24.29
CA GLU A 242 4.82 20.89 25.35
C GLU A 242 5.08 20.30 26.74
N THR A 243 5.42 19.02 26.83
CA THR A 243 5.66 18.31 28.10
C THR A 243 7.09 18.38 28.58
N ASN A 244 8.02 18.91 27.76
CA ASN A 244 9.48 18.80 27.98
C ASN A 244 9.93 17.35 28.24
N ALA A 245 9.22 16.38 27.71
CA ALA A 245 9.57 14.96 27.83
C ALA A 245 10.64 14.58 26.80
N THR A 246 11.49 13.62 27.18
CA THR A 246 12.45 13.04 26.25
C THR A 246 11.68 12.26 25.16
N PHE A 247 11.96 12.54 23.90
CA PHE A 247 11.25 11.94 22.77
C PHE A 247 12.11 10.89 22.07
N PHE A 248 11.63 9.66 22.06
CA PHE A 248 12.23 8.55 21.35
C PHE A 248 11.33 8.21 20.17
N SER A 249 11.84 8.33 18.95
CA SER A 249 11.07 8.05 17.74
C SER A 249 11.71 6.91 16.95
N MET A 250 10.86 5.97 16.51
CA MET A 250 11.28 4.85 15.66
C MET A 250 10.14 4.50 14.70
N ALA A 251 10.49 4.18 13.45
CA ALA A 251 9.51 3.64 12.51
C ALA A 251 9.27 2.15 12.77
N GLY A 252 8.04 1.68 12.62
CA GLY A 252 7.70 0.26 12.76
C GLY A 252 8.53 -0.65 11.85
N SER A 253 8.91 -0.17 10.67
CA SER A 253 9.78 -0.89 9.73
C SER A 253 11.20 -1.10 10.25
N GLU A 254 11.71 -0.25 11.15
CA GLU A 254 13.06 -0.37 11.73
C GLU A 254 13.19 -1.53 12.73
N PHE A 255 12.06 -2.06 13.19
CA PHE A 255 12.03 -3.27 14.01
C PHE A 255 12.04 -4.55 13.19
N VAL A 256 11.81 -4.48 11.86
CA VAL A 256 11.80 -5.66 10.99
C VAL A 256 13.22 -5.94 10.52
N GLU A 257 13.83 -6.98 11.06
CA GLU A 257 15.21 -7.37 10.80
C GLU A 257 15.30 -8.73 10.10
N LEU A 258 16.46 -9.01 9.51
CA LEU A 258 16.70 -10.29 8.84
C LEU A 258 16.98 -11.44 9.83
N PHE A 259 17.46 -11.12 11.03
CA PHE A 259 17.82 -12.12 12.03
C PHE A 259 16.79 -12.16 13.15
N VAL A 260 16.27 -13.36 13.41
CA VAL A 260 15.26 -13.60 14.45
C VAL A 260 15.74 -13.11 15.82
N GLY A 261 14.92 -12.32 16.47
CA GLY A 261 15.17 -11.76 17.82
C GLY A 261 15.87 -10.40 17.86
N MET A 262 16.39 -9.88 16.75
CA MET A 262 17.02 -8.55 16.74
C MET A 262 15.99 -7.43 16.90
N GLY A 263 14.84 -7.52 16.27
CA GLY A 263 13.75 -6.56 16.45
C GLY A 263 13.29 -6.50 17.92
N ALA A 264 13.10 -7.64 18.57
CA ALA A 264 12.78 -7.70 19.99
C ALA A 264 13.88 -7.13 20.89
N ALA A 265 15.15 -7.28 20.52
CA ALA A 265 16.26 -6.67 21.24
C ALA A 265 16.28 -5.15 21.11
N LYS A 266 15.96 -4.60 19.92
CA LYS A 266 15.80 -3.15 19.73
C LYS A 266 14.66 -2.58 20.56
N VAL A 267 13.52 -3.28 20.63
CA VAL A 267 12.39 -2.90 21.48
C VAL A 267 12.84 -2.80 22.95
N ARG A 268 13.47 -3.85 23.49
CA ARG A 268 13.96 -3.83 24.88
C ARG A 268 14.88 -2.63 25.14
N LYS A 269 15.86 -2.42 24.26
CA LYS A 269 16.80 -1.30 24.39
C LYS A 269 16.10 0.05 24.39
N LEU A 270 15.15 0.28 23.47
CA LEU A 270 14.36 1.51 23.40
C LEU A 270 13.59 1.77 24.71
N PHE A 271 12.95 0.75 25.26
CA PHE A 271 12.20 0.86 26.51
C PHE A 271 13.10 1.03 27.75
N GLU A 272 14.27 0.38 27.77
CA GLU A 272 15.29 0.58 28.82
C GLU A 272 15.79 2.03 28.83
N GLU A 273 16.15 2.58 27.69
CA GLU A 273 16.62 3.96 27.57
C GLU A 273 15.53 4.98 27.92
N ALA A 274 14.26 4.69 27.59
CA ALA A 274 13.14 5.54 28.01
C ALA A 274 12.96 5.53 29.54
N ARG A 275 13.19 4.38 30.20
CA ARG A 275 13.14 4.29 31.68
C ARG A 275 14.23 5.11 32.38
N GLU A 276 15.38 5.25 31.74
CA GLU A 276 16.50 6.05 32.29
C GLU A 276 16.29 7.56 32.11
N ASN A 277 15.40 7.99 31.19
CA ASN A 277 15.23 9.39 30.82
C ASN A 277 13.78 9.89 31.04
N VAL A 278 13.21 9.62 32.18
CA VAL A 278 11.84 10.02 32.56
C VAL A 278 11.77 11.53 32.89
N PRO A 279 10.72 12.29 32.45
CA PRO A 279 9.57 11.86 31.68
C PRO A 279 9.93 11.60 30.20
N ALA A 280 9.37 10.53 29.61
CA ALA A 280 9.69 10.11 28.25
C ALA A 280 8.44 9.76 27.44
N ILE A 281 8.50 10.05 26.14
CA ILE A 281 7.53 9.64 25.14
C ILE A 281 8.23 8.72 24.14
N ILE A 282 7.76 7.49 24.02
CA ILE A 282 8.16 6.55 22.97
C ILE A 282 7.16 6.67 21.84
N PHE A 283 7.61 7.05 20.66
CA PHE A 283 6.76 7.16 19.46
C PHE A 283 7.14 6.12 18.42
N ILE A 284 6.18 5.29 18.05
CA ILE A 284 6.33 4.27 17.00
C ILE A 284 5.49 4.68 15.80
N ASP A 285 6.14 5.17 14.75
CA ASP A 285 5.44 5.52 13.52
C ASP A 285 5.20 4.28 12.66
N GLU A 286 4.13 4.25 11.88
CA GLU A 286 3.76 3.13 10.99
C GLU A 286 3.75 1.78 11.75
N ILE A 287 3.12 1.72 12.92
CA ILE A 287 3.09 0.52 13.76
C ILE A 287 2.50 -0.71 13.05
N ASP A 288 1.71 -0.50 12.00
CA ASP A 288 1.15 -1.56 11.16
C ASP A 288 2.23 -2.39 10.43
N ALA A 289 3.48 -1.90 10.33
CA ALA A 289 4.59 -2.70 9.82
C ALA A 289 4.89 -3.94 10.68
N VAL A 290 4.71 -3.84 12.00
CA VAL A 290 4.94 -4.94 12.97
C VAL A 290 3.65 -5.45 13.61
N GLY A 291 2.62 -4.61 13.71
CA GLY A 291 1.37 -4.88 14.42
C GLY A 291 0.26 -5.54 13.60
N LYS A 292 0.52 -6.10 12.43
CA LYS A 292 -0.50 -6.65 11.53
C LYS A 292 -1.11 -7.94 12.06
N LYS A 293 -2.45 -8.11 11.89
CA LYS A 293 -3.20 -9.35 12.22
C LYS A 293 -2.56 -10.59 11.60
N ARG A 294 -2.60 -11.69 12.33
CA ARG A 294 -2.11 -12.99 11.89
C ARG A 294 -2.86 -13.44 10.64
N GLY A 295 -2.14 -13.70 9.55
CA GLY A 295 -2.72 -14.33 8.37
C GLY A 295 -2.99 -15.81 8.64
N SER A 296 -3.99 -16.37 7.94
CA SER A 296 -4.33 -17.80 8.02
C SER A 296 -3.10 -18.69 7.83
N ALA A 297 -2.92 -19.62 8.75
CA ALA A 297 -1.73 -20.47 8.94
C ALA A 297 -1.54 -21.47 7.81
N ASN A 298 -0.87 -21.13 6.71
CA ASN A 298 -0.49 -22.13 5.69
C ASN A 298 0.84 -21.84 4.95
N ALA A 299 1.78 -21.11 5.55
CA ALA A 299 3.15 -21.09 5.02
C ALA A 299 4.16 -20.89 6.17
N VAL A 300 5.25 -21.63 6.15
CA VAL A 300 6.47 -21.34 6.92
C VAL A 300 6.99 -20.01 6.39
N ASN A 301 6.79 -18.92 7.14
CA ASN A 301 6.92 -17.56 6.62
C ASN A 301 7.88 -16.71 7.47
N PRO A 302 8.48 -15.68 6.86
CA PRO A 302 9.27 -14.63 7.53
C PRO A 302 8.48 -13.77 8.53
N ASN A 303 7.28 -14.21 8.94
CA ASN A 303 6.42 -13.53 9.90
C ASN A 303 6.79 -13.80 11.36
N ASP A 304 7.61 -14.83 11.65
CA ASP A 304 7.97 -15.20 13.03
C ASP A 304 8.72 -14.07 13.76
N GLU A 305 9.54 -13.30 13.05
CA GLU A 305 10.27 -12.19 13.63
C GLU A 305 9.37 -11.00 13.98
N ARG A 306 8.43 -10.66 13.07
CA ARG A 306 7.45 -9.59 13.32
C ARG A 306 6.56 -9.92 14.52
N GLU A 307 6.11 -11.17 14.61
CA GLU A 307 5.29 -11.64 15.73
C GLU A 307 6.08 -11.61 17.04
N GLN A 308 7.34 -12.01 17.02
CA GLN A 308 8.22 -11.93 18.20
C GLN A 308 8.44 -10.48 18.64
N THR A 309 8.65 -9.58 17.70
CA THR A 309 8.79 -8.14 17.97
C THR A 309 7.50 -7.54 18.53
N LEU A 310 6.35 -7.85 17.93
CA LEU A 310 5.04 -7.45 18.45
C LEU A 310 4.84 -7.92 19.88
N ASN A 311 5.08 -9.21 20.14
CA ASN A 311 4.95 -9.79 21.48
C ASN A 311 5.90 -9.10 22.50
N GLN A 312 7.09 -8.68 22.07
CA GLN A 312 8.00 -7.92 22.93
C GLN A 312 7.43 -6.52 23.24
N ILE A 313 6.89 -5.80 22.24
CA ILE A 313 6.23 -4.50 22.47
C ILE A 313 5.09 -4.67 23.48
N LEU A 314 4.23 -5.67 23.29
CA LEU A 314 3.13 -5.96 24.22
C LEU A 314 3.63 -6.28 25.63
N SER A 315 4.70 -7.07 25.75
CA SER A 315 5.31 -7.42 27.03
C SER A 315 5.90 -6.22 27.76
N GLU A 316 6.56 -5.31 27.02
CA GLU A 316 7.10 -4.08 27.61
C GLU A 316 5.98 -3.15 28.09
N MET A 317 4.88 -3.03 27.33
CA MET A 317 3.72 -2.22 27.73
C MET A 317 2.98 -2.82 28.93
N ASP A 318 2.82 -4.15 28.97
CA ASP A 318 2.19 -4.83 30.11
C ASP A 318 3.05 -4.74 31.38
N GLY A 319 4.39 -4.72 31.22
CA GLY A 319 5.36 -4.58 32.31
C GLY A 319 5.44 -3.18 32.94
N PHE A 320 4.80 -2.17 32.36
CA PHE A 320 4.75 -0.84 32.97
C PHE A 320 3.83 -0.82 34.21
N SER A 321 4.36 -0.40 35.34
CA SER A 321 3.53 0.03 36.46
C SER A 321 2.86 1.38 36.11
N PRO A 322 1.66 1.70 36.66
CA PRO A 322 0.89 2.89 36.29
C PRO A 322 1.56 4.26 36.53
N ASN A 323 2.83 4.29 36.86
CA ASN A 323 3.53 5.49 37.39
C ASN A 323 4.94 5.71 36.86
N THR A 324 5.29 5.09 35.74
CA THR A 324 6.66 5.14 35.22
C THR A 324 7.06 6.48 34.59
N GLY A 325 6.12 7.41 34.35
CA GLY A 325 6.39 8.67 33.65
C GLY A 325 6.74 8.48 32.17
N ILE A 326 6.41 7.30 31.62
CA ILE A 326 6.60 6.97 30.20
C ILE A 326 5.23 6.83 29.55
N VAL A 327 5.04 7.45 28.39
CA VAL A 327 3.87 7.31 27.53
C VAL A 327 4.32 6.73 26.19
N VAL A 328 3.68 5.64 25.77
CA VAL A 328 3.92 5.05 24.46
C VAL A 328 2.89 5.59 23.48
N MET A 329 3.33 6.22 22.41
CA MET A 329 2.47 6.68 21.33
C MET A 329 2.78 5.89 20.08
N ALA A 330 1.76 5.53 19.32
CA ALA A 330 1.94 4.91 18.02
C ALA A 330 1.10 5.63 16.96
N ALA A 331 1.53 5.60 15.71
CA ALA A 331 0.76 6.10 14.58
C ALA A 331 0.55 5.01 13.53
N THR A 332 -0.64 5.01 12.92
CA THR A 332 -0.97 4.13 11.80
C THR A 332 -1.86 4.85 10.80
N ASN A 333 -1.78 4.42 9.55
CA ASN A 333 -2.72 4.82 8.50
C ASN A 333 -3.80 3.74 8.27
N ARG A 334 -3.66 2.57 8.93
CA ARG A 334 -4.46 1.38 8.67
C ARG A 334 -4.79 0.63 9.95
N ARG A 335 -5.67 1.21 10.74
CA ARG A 335 -6.15 0.56 11.98
C ARG A 335 -6.80 -0.81 11.74
N ASP A 336 -7.46 -1.00 10.60
CA ASP A 336 -8.17 -2.21 10.21
C ASP A 336 -7.28 -3.46 10.16
N VAL A 337 -5.99 -3.28 9.89
CA VAL A 337 -5.01 -4.37 9.80
C VAL A 337 -4.30 -4.68 11.11
N LEU A 338 -4.46 -3.84 12.15
CA LEU A 338 -3.76 -4.03 13.43
C LEU A 338 -4.30 -5.23 14.21
N ASP A 339 -3.41 -5.95 14.89
CA ASP A 339 -3.77 -7.02 15.82
C ASP A 339 -4.57 -6.46 17.00
N ASP A 340 -5.70 -7.09 17.31
CA ASP A 340 -6.61 -6.67 18.36
C ASP A 340 -5.92 -6.70 19.75
N ALA A 341 -4.84 -7.46 19.91
CA ALA A 341 -4.05 -7.48 21.14
C ALA A 341 -3.40 -6.12 21.45
N LEU A 342 -3.07 -5.31 20.45
CA LEU A 342 -2.55 -3.95 20.65
C LEU A 342 -3.59 -3.00 21.25
N LEU A 343 -4.87 -3.21 20.90
CA LEU A 343 -5.98 -2.32 21.26
C LEU A 343 -6.67 -2.70 22.60
N ARG A 344 -6.12 -3.71 23.33
CA ARG A 344 -6.67 -4.11 24.62
C ARG A 344 -6.37 -3.07 25.70
N PRO A 345 -7.28 -2.91 26.69
CA PRO A 345 -7.03 -2.03 27.84
C PRO A 345 -5.69 -2.30 28.52
N GLY A 346 -4.98 -1.23 28.89
CA GLY A 346 -3.63 -1.28 29.47
C GLY A 346 -2.51 -1.28 28.44
N ARG A 347 -2.80 -1.22 27.14
CA ARG A 347 -1.87 -1.08 26.02
C ARG A 347 -2.17 0.21 25.27
N PHE A 348 -2.55 0.17 23.98
CA PHE A 348 -3.05 1.34 23.27
C PHE A 348 -4.55 1.54 23.55
N ASP A 349 -4.85 2.01 24.71
CA ASP A 349 -6.22 2.17 25.23
C ASP A 349 -6.83 3.53 24.94
N ARG A 350 -6.03 4.55 24.62
CA ARG A 350 -6.50 5.85 24.12
C ARG A 350 -6.32 5.89 22.59
N LEU A 351 -7.42 6.05 21.89
CA LEU A 351 -7.43 6.16 20.44
C LEU A 351 -7.76 7.60 20.06
N ILE A 352 -6.90 8.25 19.27
CA ILE A 352 -7.14 9.59 18.71
C ILE A 352 -7.21 9.45 17.19
N TYR A 353 -8.38 9.74 16.64
CA TYR A 353 -8.55 9.79 15.20
C TYR A 353 -8.17 11.18 14.69
N VAL A 354 -7.22 11.24 13.75
CA VAL A 354 -6.73 12.48 13.11
C VAL A 354 -7.28 12.52 11.69
N PRO A 355 -8.42 13.19 11.46
CA PRO A 355 -9.08 13.24 10.16
C PRO A 355 -8.31 14.08 9.14
N LEU A 356 -8.75 14.04 7.89
CA LEU A 356 -8.40 15.07 6.93
C LEU A 356 -8.96 16.41 7.42
N PRO A 357 -8.24 17.54 7.19
CA PRO A 357 -8.66 18.84 7.67
C PRO A 357 -9.94 19.30 6.95
N ASP A 358 -10.92 19.79 7.70
CA ASP A 358 -12.08 20.50 7.22
C ASP A 358 -11.68 21.88 6.62
N ARG A 359 -12.61 22.63 6.06
CA ARG A 359 -12.34 23.93 5.44
C ARG A 359 -11.65 24.90 6.42
N ALA A 360 -12.17 25.01 7.64
CA ALA A 360 -11.60 25.91 8.65
C ALA A 360 -10.18 25.53 9.03
N SER A 361 -9.92 24.22 9.22
CA SER A 361 -8.60 23.69 9.48
C SER A 361 -7.66 23.89 8.28
N ARG A 362 -8.14 23.72 7.03
CA ARG A 362 -7.33 24.00 5.82
C ARG A 362 -6.94 25.47 5.75
N GLU A 363 -7.86 26.40 6.06
CA GLU A 363 -7.53 27.82 6.16
C GLU A 363 -6.47 28.10 7.22
N ALA A 364 -6.58 27.48 8.40
CA ALA A 364 -5.60 27.61 9.48
C ALA A 364 -4.23 27.05 9.06
N ILE A 365 -4.19 25.89 8.40
CA ILE A 365 -2.96 25.29 7.86
C ILE A 365 -2.32 26.18 6.80
N LEU A 366 -3.12 26.73 5.88
CA LEU A 366 -2.65 27.67 4.86
C LEU A 366 -2.01 28.91 5.51
N ARG A 367 -2.69 29.52 6.50
CA ARG A 367 -2.16 30.69 7.24
C ARG A 367 -0.86 30.34 7.96
N LEU A 368 -0.80 29.17 8.59
CA LEU A 368 0.40 28.71 9.30
C LEU A 368 1.61 28.62 8.36
N TYR A 369 1.47 27.93 7.24
CA TYR A 369 2.58 27.73 6.31
C TYR A 369 2.90 28.96 5.42
N LEU A 370 1.96 29.91 5.27
CA LEU A 370 2.21 31.17 4.58
C LEU A 370 2.96 32.18 5.45
N LYS A 371 2.91 32.04 6.78
CA LYS A 371 3.56 32.96 7.72
C LYS A 371 5.05 33.18 7.43
N ASP A 372 5.74 32.11 7.01
CA ASP A 372 7.18 32.15 6.70
C ASP A 372 7.48 32.42 5.21
N LYS A 373 6.47 32.73 4.41
CA LYS A 373 6.61 32.95 2.97
C LYS A 373 6.27 34.40 2.60
N LYS A 374 7.02 34.95 1.66
CA LYS A 374 6.69 36.26 1.11
C LYS A 374 5.60 36.10 0.05
N THR A 375 4.45 36.70 0.28
CA THR A 375 3.29 36.61 -0.60
C THR A 375 2.78 38.01 -0.94
N THR A 376 2.08 38.10 -2.07
CA THR A 376 1.28 39.29 -2.39
C THR A 376 -0.03 39.31 -1.59
N ASP A 377 -0.62 40.51 -1.39
CA ASP A 377 -1.84 40.68 -0.59
C ASP A 377 -3.12 40.17 -1.29
N ASP A 378 -3.03 39.82 -2.56
CA ASP A 378 -4.14 39.35 -3.41
C ASP A 378 -4.44 37.84 -3.29
N ILE A 379 -3.67 37.11 -2.48
CA ILE A 379 -3.89 35.69 -2.27
C ILE A 379 -5.11 35.48 -1.37
N ASN A 380 -6.16 34.90 -1.95
CA ASN A 380 -7.38 34.55 -1.22
C ASN A 380 -7.26 33.18 -0.57
N ILE A 381 -7.02 33.18 0.75
CA ILE A 381 -6.85 31.91 1.54
C ILE A 381 -8.15 31.12 1.57
N SER A 382 -9.31 31.78 1.65
CA SER A 382 -10.60 31.08 1.67
C SER A 382 -10.87 30.37 0.34
N TYR A 383 -10.55 31.02 -0.79
CA TYR A 383 -10.60 30.38 -2.11
C TYR A 383 -9.67 29.17 -2.23
N LEU A 384 -8.45 29.25 -1.70
CA LEU A 384 -7.53 28.12 -1.70
C LEU A 384 -8.05 26.98 -0.83
N ALA A 385 -8.59 27.28 0.35
CA ALA A 385 -9.15 26.25 1.24
C ALA A 385 -10.36 25.55 0.61
N GLU A 386 -11.18 26.28 -0.14
CA GLU A 386 -12.31 25.73 -0.88
C GLU A 386 -11.86 24.78 -2.00
N ASN A 387 -10.84 25.16 -2.76
CA ASN A 387 -10.33 24.36 -3.89
C ASN A 387 -9.34 23.26 -3.48
N THR A 388 -9.02 23.12 -2.20
CA THR A 388 -8.20 22.05 -1.65
C THR A 388 -9.01 21.05 -0.82
N GLY A 389 -10.31 20.88 -1.14
CA GLY A 389 -11.15 19.85 -0.52
C GLY A 389 -10.49 18.47 -0.57
N GLY A 390 -10.48 17.76 0.57
CA GLY A 390 -9.85 16.44 0.69
C GLY A 390 -8.32 16.44 0.76
N PHE A 391 -7.64 17.59 0.74
CA PHE A 391 -6.19 17.65 0.91
C PHE A 391 -5.79 17.44 2.37
N SER A 392 -4.73 16.67 2.56
CA SER A 392 -4.05 16.56 3.84
C SER A 392 -3.14 17.79 4.09
N GLY A 393 -2.73 17.98 5.34
CA GLY A 393 -1.78 19.05 5.69
C GLY A 393 -0.47 18.98 4.91
N ALA A 394 0.02 17.78 4.63
CA ALA A 394 1.22 17.57 3.81
C ALA A 394 1.01 18.01 2.35
N GLN A 395 -0.18 17.75 1.78
CA GLN A 395 -0.50 18.20 0.41
C GLN A 395 -0.63 19.71 0.32
N ILE A 396 -1.22 20.36 1.33
CA ILE A 396 -1.29 21.83 1.42
C ILE A 396 0.12 22.44 1.53
N LYS A 397 0.98 21.86 2.38
CA LYS A 397 2.38 22.27 2.47
C LYS A 397 3.11 22.14 1.14
N ASN A 398 2.88 21.02 0.43
CA ASN A 398 3.46 20.79 -0.90
C ASN A 398 2.96 21.81 -1.93
N LEU A 399 1.67 22.13 -1.93
CA LEU A 399 1.08 23.18 -2.78
C LEU A 399 1.81 24.52 -2.62
N LEU A 400 1.98 24.97 -1.39
CA LEU A 400 2.65 26.24 -1.09
C LEU A 400 4.15 26.21 -1.44
N ASN A 401 4.79 25.04 -1.32
CA ASN A 401 6.17 24.86 -1.74
C ASN A 401 6.31 24.90 -3.27
N GLU A 402 5.39 24.29 -4.02
CA GLU A 402 5.36 24.36 -5.48
C GLU A 402 5.15 25.80 -5.97
N ALA A 403 4.28 26.58 -5.33
CA ALA A 403 4.09 27.99 -5.65
C ALA A 403 5.38 28.80 -5.43
N ALA A 404 6.11 28.55 -4.34
CA ALA A 404 7.41 29.17 -4.09
C ALA A 404 8.46 28.77 -5.14
N ILE A 405 8.45 27.50 -5.59
CA ILE A 405 9.32 27.04 -6.67
C ILE A 405 9.00 27.75 -7.99
N TYR A 406 7.73 27.98 -8.30
CA TYR A 406 7.34 28.76 -9.49
C TYR A 406 7.87 30.19 -9.43
N ALA A 407 7.72 30.90 -8.30
CA ALA A 407 8.29 32.23 -8.10
C ALA A 407 9.82 32.24 -8.32
N ALA A 408 10.53 31.31 -7.67
CA ALA A 408 11.99 31.21 -7.78
C ALA A 408 12.46 30.92 -9.21
N ARG A 409 11.75 30.08 -9.98
CA ARG A 409 12.06 29.79 -11.39
C ARG A 409 11.97 31.00 -12.30
N ASN A 410 11.10 31.96 -11.94
CA ASN A 410 10.94 33.21 -12.67
C ASN A 410 11.83 34.35 -12.13
N GLY A 411 12.73 34.04 -11.19
CA GLY A 411 13.66 34.99 -10.59
C GLY A 411 13.02 35.88 -9.52
N GLU A 412 11.80 35.53 -9.06
CA GLU A 412 11.06 36.30 -8.06
C GLU A 412 11.15 35.64 -6.68
N THR A 413 11.03 36.46 -5.64
CA THR A 413 11.07 35.98 -4.24
C THR A 413 9.71 36.08 -3.55
N VAL A 414 8.69 36.54 -4.26
CA VAL A 414 7.33 36.79 -3.77
C VAL A 414 6.38 35.84 -4.52
N ILE A 415 5.52 35.15 -3.80
CA ILE A 415 4.51 34.29 -4.38
C ILE A 415 3.30 35.13 -4.76
N THR A 416 2.95 35.12 -6.05
CA THR A 416 1.77 35.80 -6.58
C THR A 416 0.57 34.86 -6.64
N LYS A 417 -0.62 35.40 -6.84
CA LYS A 417 -1.84 34.63 -7.09
C LYS A 417 -1.66 33.66 -8.27
N ASP A 418 -1.05 34.11 -9.36
CA ASP A 418 -0.83 33.29 -10.57
C ASP A 418 0.05 32.08 -10.29
N TYR A 419 1.12 32.24 -9.50
CA TYR A 419 1.96 31.10 -9.10
C TYR A 419 1.22 30.12 -8.20
N MET A 420 0.32 30.61 -7.36
CA MET A 420 -0.52 29.77 -6.52
C MET A 420 -1.52 28.95 -7.34
N GLU A 421 -2.15 29.55 -8.32
CA GLU A 421 -3.07 28.86 -9.24
C GLU A 421 -2.34 27.81 -10.11
N GLN A 422 -1.16 28.15 -10.64
CA GLN A 422 -0.33 27.19 -11.37
C GLN A 422 0.11 26.02 -10.49
N ALA A 423 0.44 26.27 -9.23
CA ALA A 423 0.79 25.22 -8.28
C ALA A 423 -0.43 24.34 -7.95
N LEU A 424 -1.60 24.93 -7.76
CA LEU A 424 -2.84 24.21 -7.53
C LEU A 424 -3.18 23.30 -8.73
N GLU A 425 -3.12 23.83 -9.94
CA GLU A 425 -3.31 23.07 -11.17
C GLU A 425 -2.31 21.89 -11.25
N LYS A 426 -1.03 22.13 -10.96
CA LYS A 426 -0.01 21.10 -10.97
C LYS A 426 -0.23 20.01 -9.92
N VAL A 427 -0.67 20.34 -8.73
CA VAL A 427 -0.89 19.36 -7.64
C VAL A 427 -2.13 18.52 -7.92
N ILE A 428 -3.18 19.09 -8.47
CA ILE A 428 -4.45 18.38 -8.78
C ILE A 428 -4.33 17.55 -10.05
N VAL A 429 -3.85 18.15 -11.13
CA VAL A 429 -3.89 17.55 -12.49
C VAL A 429 -2.55 16.90 -12.87
N GLY A 430 -1.45 17.39 -12.29
CA GLY A 430 -0.10 16.96 -12.63
C GLY A 430 0.63 17.93 -13.56
N ILE A 431 1.82 17.50 -14.03
CA ILE A 431 2.66 18.34 -14.89
C ILE A 431 2.05 18.44 -16.28
N THR A 432 1.71 19.65 -16.71
CA THR A 432 1.19 19.94 -18.05
C THR A 432 2.30 20.07 -19.08
N LYS A 433 2.06 19.60 -20.30
CA LYS A 433 2.98 19.77 -21.44
C LYS A 433 2.95 21.23 -21.92
N ARG A 434 4.12 21.78 -22.24
CA ARG A 434 4.23 23.16 -22.75
C ARG A 434 3.79 23.30 -24.20
N VAL A 435 3.94 22.25 -24.99
CA VAL A 435 3.63 22.25 -26.42
C VAL A 435 2.62 21.15 -26.66
N ASP A 436 1.51 21.52 -27.27
CA ASP A 436 0.50 20.57 -27.75
C ASP A 436 0.87 20.12 -29.16
N THR A 437 1.25 18.87 -29.31
CA THR A 437 1.66 18.24 -30.58
C THR A 437 0.52 17.47 -31.23
N ARG A 438 -0.70 17.54 -30.70
CA ARG A 438 -1.85 16.81 -31.24
C ARG A 438 -2.35 17.40 -32.54
N SER A 439 -2.85 16.54 -33.41
CA SER A 439 -3.59 16.99 -34.62
C SER A 439 -4.88 17.72 -34.24
N GLU A 440 -5.37 18.55 -35.14
CA GLU A 440 -6.64 19.26 -34.95
C GLU A 440 -7.81 18.31 -34.66
N VAL A 441 -7.83 17.17 -35.33
CA VAL A 441 -8.84 16.12 -35.09
C VAL A 441 -8.78 15.60 -33.67
N ALA A 442 -7.58 15.36 -33.15
CA ALA A 442 -7.40 14.88 -31.79
C ALA A 442 -7.76 15.97 -30.75
N ARG A 443 -7.42 17.24 -31.03
CA ARG A 443 -7.81 18.37 -30.18
C ARG A 443 -9.33 18.54 -30.12
N ARG A 444 -10.02 18.44 -31.29
CA ARG A 444 -11.47 18.50 -31.35
C ARG A 444 -12.13 17.39 -30.54
N ARG A 445 -11.59 16.16 -30.60
CA ARG A 445 -12.08 15.03 -29.81
C ARG A 445 -11.95 15.25 -28.31
N VAL A 446 -10.82 15.77 -27.86
CA VAL A 446 -10.65 16.12 -26.45
C VAL A 446 -11.58 17.27 -26.05
N ALA A 447 -11.71 18.30 -26.87
CA ALA A 447 -12.59 19.41 -26.58
C ALA A 447 -14.05 18.98 -26.37
N ILE A 448 -14.57 18.12 -27.26
CA ILE A 448 -15.95 17.62 -27.13
C ILE A 448 -16.12 16.76 -25.87
N HIS A 449 -15.10 15.96 -25.54
CA HIS A 449 -15.08 15.11 -24.34
C HIS A 449 -15.15 15.97 -23.06
N GLU A 450 -14.25 16.95 -22.90
CA GLU A 450 -14.23 17.82 -21.73
C GLU A 450 -15.47 18.70 -21.61
N MET A 451 -15.98 19.16 -22.75
CA MET A 451 -17.22 19.93 -22.75
C MET A 451 -18.45 19.09 -22.42
N GLY A 452 -18.41 17.76 -22.66
CA GLY A 452 -19.43 16.83 -22.18
C GLY A 452 -19.53 16.81 -20.66
N HIS A 453 -18.40 16.71 -19.97
CA HIS A 453 -18.34 16.82 -18.50
C HIS A 453 -18.79 18.20 -17.99
N ALA A 454 -18.28 19.25 -18.63
CA ALA A 454 -18.55 20.62 -18.21
C ALA A 454 -20.05 20.99 -18.35
N LEU A 455 -20.67 20.59 -19.47
CA LEU A 455 -22.07 20.94 -19.72
C LEU A 455 -23.01 20.19 -18.74
N LEU A 456 -22.71 18.95 -18.39
CA LEU A 456 -23.46 18.20 -17.39
C LEU A 456 -23.24 18.74 -15.98
N ALA A 457 -22.00 19.12 -15.63
CA ALA A 457 -21.74 19.77 -14.34
C ALA A 457 -22.49 21.11 -14.23
N ALA A 458 -22.51 21.90 -15.30
CA ALA A 458 -23.27 23.16 -15.34
C ALA A 458 -24.79 22.95 -15.33
N GLU A 459 -25.31 21.82 -15.84
CA GLU A 459 -26.74 21.47 -15.72
C GLU A 459 -27.13 21.22 -14.28
N PHE A 460 -26.26 20.57 -13.54
CA PHE A 460 -26.44 20.31 -12.12
C PHE A 460 -25.77 21.38 -11.24
N GLN A 461 -25.88 22.66 -11.66
CA GLN A 461 -25.26 23.79 -10.96
C GLN A 461 -25.66 23.98 -9.50
N HIS A 462 -26.72 23.32 -9.04
CA HIS A 462 -27.12 23.32 -7.62
C HIS A 462 -26.30 22.33 -6.79
N ASP A 463 -25.65 21.37 -7.43
CA ASP A 463 -24.87 20.31 -6.79
C ASP A 463 -23.37 20.47 -7.06
N PHE A 464 -23.01 21.02 -8.22
CA PHE A 464 -21.62 21.18 -8.67
C PHE A 464 -21.30 22.60 -9.07
N ASP A 465 -20.14 23.07 -8.63
CA ASP A 465 -19.58 24.36 -9.01
C ASP A 465 -18.45 24.12 -10.03
N LEU A 466 -18.73 24.41 -11.31
CA LEU A 466 -17.76 24.27 -12.40
C LEU A 466 -16.72 25.39 -12.30
N LYS A 467 -15.45 25.03 -12.18
CA LYS A 467 -14.35 25.99 -11.98
C LYS A 467 -13.55 26.25 -13.25
N LYS A 468 -13.22 25.18 -14.00
CA LYS A 468 -12.29 25.31 -15.11
C LYS A 468 -12.39 24.14 -16.08
N VAL A 469 -12.30 24.41 -17.36
CA VAL A 469 -12.15 23.39 -18.42
C VAL A 469 -10.87 23.69 -19.20
N SER A 470 -10.03 22.69 -19.39
CA SER A 470 -8.73 22.88 -20.03
C SER A 470 -8.39 21.76 -20.99
N MET A 471 -7.84 22.14 -22.14
CA MET A 471 -7.29 21.20 -23.14
C MET A 471 -5.81 20.89 -22.92
N LYS A 472 -5.19 21.40 -21.86
CA LYS A 472 -3.77 21.13 -21.56
C LYS A 472 -3.55 19.64 -21.32
N THR A 473 -2.61 19.05 -22.07
CA THR A 473 -2.20 17.67 -21.87
C THR A 473 -1.22 17.55 -20.70
N THR A 474 -1.32 16.44 -19.97
CA THR A 474 -0.35 16.12 -18.92
C THR A 474 0.64 15.03 -19.35
N TYR A 475 1.75 14.91 -18.63
CA TYR A 475 2.69 13.79 -18.82
C TYR A 475 2.09 12.44 -18.40
N ASN A 476 1.06 12.45 -17.57
CA ASN A 476 0.36 11.24 -17.11
C ASN A 476 -0.67 10.71 -18.13
N GLY A 477 -0.71 11.30 -19.34
CA GLY A 477 -1.56 10.84 -20.43
C GLY A 477 -2.98 11.43 -20.42
N VAL A 478 -3.29 12.35 -19.52
CA VAL A 478 -4.57 13.09 -19.53
C VAL A 478 -4.56 14.06 -20.70
N GLY A 479 -5.58 13.98 -21.56
CA GLY A 479 -5.67 14.78 -22.79
C GLY A 479 -6.22 16.20 -22.56
N GLY A 480 -7.07 16.36 -21.59
CA GLY A 480 -7.69 17.58 -21.09
C GLY A 480 -8.21 17.30 -19.69
N TYR A 481 -8.82 18.27 -19.05
CA TYR A 481 -9.47 18.08 -17.76
C TYR A 481 -10.57 19.10 -17.52
N THR A 482 -11.59 18.67 -16.78
CA THR A 482 -12.68 19.51 -16.30
C THR A 482 -12.64 19.52 -14.78
N MET A 483 -12.47 20.70 -14.19
CA MET A 483 -12.46 20.91 -12.73
C MET A 483 -13.82 21.43 -12.28
N PHE A 484 -14.44 20.68 -11.40
CA PHE A 484 -15.64 21.10 -10.68
C PHE A 484 -15.56 20.61 -9.24
N ASN A 485 -16.17 21.38 -8.33
CA ASN A 485 -16.25 21.04 -6.92
C ASN A 485 -17.71 20.79 -6.55
N GLU A 486 -17.91 19.90 -5.57
CA GLU A 486 -19.18 19.85 -4.87
C GLU A 486 -19.27 21.04 -3.91
N TYR A 487 -20.48 21.49 -3.60
CA TYR A 487 -20.62 22.57 -2.63
C TYR A 487 -20.05 22.17 -1.26
N PRO A 488 -19.45 23.14 -0.52
CA PRO A 488 -18.78 22.87 0.74
C PRO A 488 -19.62 22.12 1.76
N ASP A 489 -20.89 22.43 1.84
CA ASP A 489 -21.83 21.79 2.80
C ASP A 489 -21.93 20.28 2.62
N VAL A 490 -21.86 19.81 1.37
CA VAL A 490 -21.89 18.36 1.06
C VAL A 490 -20.54 17.73 1.36
N GLN A 491 -19.44 18.38 0.95
CA GLN A 491 -18.09 17.89 1.20
C GLN A 491 -17.77 17.76 2.70
N GLU A 492 -18.23 18.72 3.51
CA GLU A 492 -17.93 18.77 4.94
C GLU A 492 -18.86 17.87 5.76
N SER A 493 -20.13 17.79 5.40
CA SER A 493 -21.09 16.94 6.10
C SER A 493 -20.91 15.44 5.79
N GLY A 494 -20.33 15.11 4.62
CA GLY A 494 -20.29 13.73 4.13
C GLY A 494 -21.66 13.14 3.82
N LEU A 495 -22.71 13.96 3.79
CA LEU A 495 -24.09 13.53 3.56
C LEU A 495 -24.39 13.43 2.07
N TYR A 496 -23.84 12.39 1.45
CA TYR A 496 -24.12 12.09 0.04
C TYR A 496 -25.49 11.44 -0.12
N THR A 497 -26.38 12.09 -0.87
CA THR A 497 -27.67 11.50 -1.24
C THR A 497 -27.53 10.60 -2.47
N LYS A 498 -28.47 9.66 -2.64
CA LYS A 498 -28.51 8.82 -3.84
C LYS A 498 -28.59 9.65 -5.12
N ASP A 499 -29.40 10.71 -5.12
CA ASP A 499 -29.55 11.64 -6.26
C ASP A 499 -28.22 12.31 -6.64
N LEU A 500 -27.48 12.82 -5.64
CA LEU A 500 -26.17 13.45 -5.88
C LEU A 500 -25.15 12.47 -6.45
N LEU A 501 -25.11 11.22 -5.92
CA LEU A 501 -24.19 10.20 -6.42
C LEU A 501 -24.53 9.78 -7.85
N LEU A 502 -25.82 9.68 -8.21
CA LEU A 502 -26.26 9.43 -9.58
C LEU A 502 -25.84 10.58 -10.52
N LYS A 503 -26.07 11.83 -10.12
CA LYS A 503 -25.61 13.00 -10.90
C LYS A 503 -24.10 13.01 -11.10
N ARG A 504 -23.34 12.61 -10.09
CA ARG A 504 -21.88 12.50 -10.16
C ARG A 504 -21.44 11.42 -11.16
N ILE A 505 -22.15 10.29 -11.22
CA ILE A 505 -21.95 9.26 -12.25
C ILE A 505 -22.29 9.82 -13.62
N ILE A 506 -23.41 10.53 -13.77
CA ILE A 506 -23.83 11.16 -15.03
C ILE A 506 -22.76 12.13 -15.55
N VAL A 507 -22.24 13.03 -14.69
CA VAL A 507 -21.17 13.96 -15.06
C VAL A 507 -19.90 13.20 -15.45
N SER A 508 -19.53 12.13 -14.73
CA SER A 508 -18.36 11.32 -15.06
C SER A 508 -18.49 10.61 -16.42
N LEU A 509 -19.69 10.28 -16.85
CA LEU A 509 -19.96 9.65 -18.16
C LEU A 509 -20.09 10.67 -19.30
N GLY A 510 -20.10 11.96 -19.00
CA GLY A 510 -20.34 13.06 -19.93
C GLY A 510 -19.39 13.08 -21.13
N GLY A 511 -18.10 12.82 -20.91
CA GLY A 511 -17.12 12.78 -21.99
C GLY A 511 -17.42 11.69 -23.01
N LYS A 512 -17.72 10.49 -22.54
CA LYS A 512 -18.10 9.36 -23.41
C LYS A 512 -19.40 9.65 -24.16
N ALA A 513 -20.41 10.17 -23.45
CA ALA A 513 -21.70 10.50 -24.04
C ALA A 513 -21.58 11.57 -25.14
N ALA A 514 -20.78 12.61 -24.92
CA ALA A 514 -20.50 13.64 -25.89
C ALA A 514 -19.76 13.11 -27.13
N GLU A 515 -18.74 12.27 -26.95
CA GLU A 515 -18.06 11.61 -28.08
C GLU A 515 -19.02 10.71 -28.88
N THR A 516 -19.92 10.00 -28.20
CA THR A 516 -20.91 9.14 -28.85
C THR A 516 -21.88 9.96 -29.73
N LEU A 517 -22.34 11.10 -29.24
CA LEU A 517 -23.24 11.98 -29.99
C LEU A 517 -22.55 12.63 -31.20
N GLU A 518 -21.26 12.98 -31.09
CA GLU A 518 -20.52 13.63 -32.19
C GLU A 518 -20.03 12.63 -33.23
N TYR A 519 -19.52 11.47 -32.83
CA TYR A 519 -18.84 10.54 -33.74
C TYR A 519 -19.59 9.21 -33.98
N GLY A 520 -20.58 8.90 -33.14
CA GLY A 520 -21.27 7.60 -33.15
C GLY A 520 -20.56 6.56 -32.26
N GLU A 521 -21.30 5.52 -31.87
CA GLU A 521 -20.86 4.51 -30.89
C GLU A 521 -19.57 3.77 -31.27
N ASN A 522 -19.37 3.49 -32.56
CA ASN A 522 -18.21 2.75 -33.06
C ASN A 522 -16.92 3.59 -33.08
N PHE A 523 -17.00 4.88 -32.87
CA PHE A 523 -15.86 5.80 -32.99
C PHE A 523 -15.49 6.52 -31.68
N VAL A 524 -16.04 6.06 -30.55
CA VAL A 524 -15.68 6.55 -29.22
C VAL A 524 -14.24 6.18 -28.89
N SER A 525 -13.49 7.11 -28.31
CA SER A 525 -12.09 6.89 -27.96
C SER A 525 -11.91 6.13 -26.64
N VAL A 526 -10.72 5.61 -26.42
CA VAL A 526 -10.32 5.02 -25.12
C VAL A 526 -10.11 6.07 -24.01
N GLY A 527 -10.25 7.37 -24.34
CA GLY A 527 -10.07 8.48 -23.39
C GLY A 527 -10.98 8.38 -22.18
N ALA A 528 -12.21 7.90 -22.37
CA ALA A 528 -13.19 7.72 -21.30
C ALA A 528 -12.92 6.54 -20.33
N SER A 529 -11.82 5.80 -20.47
CA SER A 529 -11.56 4.60 -19.66
C SER A 529 -11.46 4.86 -18.16
N GLN A 530 -10.87 5.98 -17.77
CA GLN A 530 -10.77 6.36 -16.36
C GLN A 530 -12.11 6.84 -15.79
N ASP A 531 -12.90 7.55 -16.57
CA ASP A 531 -14.22 8.02 -16.17
C ASP A 531 -15.21 6.87 -16.01
N LEU A 532 -15.15 5.89 -16.90
CA LEU A 532 -15.90 4.64 -16.78
C LEU A 532 -15.51 3.87 -15.51
N LYS A 533 -14.21 3.81 -15.20
CA LYS A 533 -13.74 3.15 -13.99
C LYS A 533 -14.30 3.83 -12.74
N LYS A 534 -14.19 5.15 -12.66
CA LYS A 534 -14.74 5.95 -11.54
C LYS A 534 -16.26 5.77 -11.41
N ALA A 535 -17.00 5.81 -12.52
CA ALA A 535 -18.44 5.61 -12.55
C ALA A 535 -18.84 4.22 -12.01
N ASN A 536 -18.14 3.17 -12.46
CA ASN A 536 -18.37 1.80 -11.99
C ASN A 536 -18.03 1.59 -10.52
N GLU A 537 -16.89 2.16 -10.05
CA GLU A 537 -16.49 2.10 -8.65
C GLU A 537 -17.53 2.79 -7.77
N MET A 538 -18.01 3.96 -8.16
CA MET A 538 -19.04 4.72 -7.44
C MET A 538 -20.37 3.97 -7.39
N ALA A 539 -20.84 3.42 -8.52
CA ALA A 539 -22.08 2.63 -8.57
C ALA A 539 -21.97 1.39 -7.66
N ARG A 540 -20.80 0.75 -7.62
CA ARG A 540 -20.56 -0.40 -6.74
C ARG A 540 -20.55 0.01 -5.25
N GLU A 541 -19.90 1.14 -4.91
CA GLU A 541 -19.92 1.66 -3.53
C GLU A 541 -21.34 2.06 -3.07
N MET A 542 -22.17 2.61 -3.97
CA MET A 542 -23.58 2.90 -3.67
C MET A 542 -24.33 1.66 -3.19
N ILE A 543 -24.07 0.51 -3.81
CA ILE A 543 -24.75 -0.75 -3.45
C ILE A 543 -24.10 -1.38 -2.22
N ASP A 544 -22.76 -1.57 -2.27
CA ASP A 544 -22.02 -2.34 -1.26
C ASP A 544 -21.94 -1.65 0.10
N ARG A 545 -21.63 -0.35 0.09
CA ARG A 545 -21.35 0.42 1.32
C ARG A 545 -22.54 1.21 1.81
N PHE A 546 -23.33 1.78 0.90
CA PHE A 546 -24.37 2.72 1.26
C PHE A 546 -25.79 2.12 1.22
N GLY A 547 -25.95 0.90 0.67
CA GLY A 547 -27.26 0.27 0.54
C GLY A 547 -28.25 1.09 -0.32
N MET A 548 -27.70 1.79 -1.33
CA MET A 548 -28.46 2.68 -2.23
C MET A 548 -28.82 2.02 -3.56
N GLY A 549 -28.81 0.69 -3.63
CA GLY A 549 -29.28 -0.05 -4.78
C GLY A 549 -30.78 0.08 -5.01
N ASN A 550 -31.31 -0.58 -6.06
CA ASN A 550 -32.75 -0.69 -6.31
C ASN A 550 -33.31 -2.03 -5.83
N LYS A 551 -32.52 -3.12 -5.99
CA LYS A 551 -32.86 -4.48 -5.54
C LYS A 551 -32.20 -4.82 -4.20
N LEU A 552 -31.05 -4.18 -3.91
CA LEU A 552 -30.27 -4.34 -2.69
C LEU A 552 -30.33 -3.07 -1.84
N GLU A 553 -31.50 -2.45 -1.73
CA GLU A 553 -31.74 -1.14 -1.10
C GLU A 553 -31.42 -1.10 0.41
N VAL A 554 -31.50 -2.22 1.10
CA VAL A 554 -31.25 -2.32 2.57
C VAL A 554 -30.16 -3.35 2.87
N PHE A 555 -29.34 -3.69 1.90
CA PHE A 555 -28.30 -4.70 2.07
C PHE A 555 -26.92 -4.04 2.15
N SER A 556 -26.32 -4.13 3.34
CA SER A 556 -24.91 -3.82 3.54
C SER A 556 -24.34 -4.86 4.49
N GLN A 557 -23.26 -5.51 4.10
CA GLN A 557 -22.63 -6.54 4.92
C GLN A 557 -21.15 -6.22 5.12
N ASN A 558 -20.76 -5.98 6.37
CA ASN A 558 -19.38 -5.67 6.76
C ASN A 558 -18.45 -6.90 6.86
N ARG A 559 -18.91 -8.11 6.51
CA ARG A 559 -18.11 -9.34 6.63
C ARG A 559 -18.05 -10.10 5.32
N LEU A 560 -16.86 -10.27 4.81
CA LEU A 560 -16.53 -11.10 3.67
C LEU A 560 -16.33 -12.58 4.09
N PRO A 561 -16.53 -13.55 3.18
CA PRO A 561 -16.86 -13.36 1.75
C PRO A 561 -18.37 -13.34 1.48
N TYR A 562 -18.80 -12.54 0.52
CA TYR A 562 -20.13 -12.62 -0.05
C TYR A 562 -20.33 -13.95 -0.78
N SER A 563 -21.56 -14.45 -0.86
CA SER A 563 -21.87 -15.56 -1.76
C SER A 563 -21.80 -15.11 -3.21
N ASP A 564 -21.42 -16.01 -4.12
CA ASP A 564 -21.33 -15.72 -5.56
C ASP A 564 -22.62 -15.13 -6.14
N ARG A 565 -23.76 -15.56 -5.61
CA ARG A 565 -25.08 -15.03 -6.01
C ARG A 565 -25.27 -13.56 -5.61
N VAL A 566 -24.78 -13.15 -4.45
CA VAL A 566 -24.86 -11.74 -4.03
C VAL A 566 -23.92 -10.89 -4.87
N LEU A 567 -22.69 -11.36 -5.13
CA LEU A 567 -21.74 -10.67 -6.01
C LEU A 567 -22.31 -10.47 -7.42
N ASP A 568 -22.93 -11.51 -8.00
CA ASP A 568 -23.57 -11.45 -9.32
C ASP A 568 -24.74 -10.44 -9.35
N LEU A 569 -25.53 -10.36 -8.27
CA LEU A 569 -26.58 -9.35 -8.14
C LEU A 569 -26.02 -7.93 -8.04
N MET A 570 -24.98 -7.73 -7.23
CA MET A 570 -24.31 -6.43 -7.07
C MET A 570 -23.68 -5.96 -8.41
N ASP A 571 -23.02 -6.86 -9.11
CA ASP A 571 -22.42 -6.55 -10.42
C ASP A 571 -23.51 -6.18 -11.46
N LYS A 572 -24.60 -6.92 -11.54
CA LYS A 572 -25.73 -6.61 -12.43
C LYS A 572 -26.36 -5.26 -12.11
N GLU A 573 -26.63 -5.00 -10.84
CA GLU A 573 -27.27 -3.76 -10.43
C GLU A 573 -26.35 -2.54 -10.63
N SER A 574 -25.04 -2.67 -10.37
CA SER A 574 -24.09 -1.59 -10.66
C SER A 574 -24.00 -1.29 -12.16
N MET A 575 -24.03 -2.33 -13.01
CA MET A 575 -24.08 -2.15 -14.46
C MET A 575 -25.39 -1.45 -14.90
N ASP A 576 -26.54 -1.84 -14.32
CA ASP A 576 -27.84 -1.23 -14.60
C ASP A 576 -27.82 0.28 -14.25
N ILE A 577 -27.26 0.64 -13.09
CA ILE A 577 -27.14 2.05 -12.65
C ILE A 577 -26.26 2.85 -13.63
N VAL A 578 -25.08 2.34 -13.96
CA VAL A 578 -24.15 3.03 -14.88
C VAL A 578 -24.78 3.19 -16.26
N GLN A 579 -25.49 2.17 -16.76
CA GLN A 579 -26.17 2.25 -18.06
C GLN A 579 -27.30 3.27 -18.03
N GLN A 580 -28.12 3.31 -16.99
CA GLN A 580 -29.19 4.32 -16.84
C GLN A 580 -28.62 5.73 -16.80
N CYS A 581 -27.58 5.97 -15.99
CA CYS A 581 -26.90 7.27 -15.95
C CYS A 581 -26.27 7.67 -17.29
N TYR A 582 -25.78 6.70 -18.06
CA TYR A 582 -25.23 6.97 -19.40
C TYR A 582 -26.30 7.39 -20.39
N GLU A 583 -27.46 6.73 -20.42
CA GLU A 583 -28.57 7.13 -21.30
C GLU A 583 -29.15 8.50 -20.89
N GLU A 584 -29.19 8.80 -19.60
CA GLU A 584 -29.60 10.12 -19.12
C GLU A 584 -28.59 11.20 -19.55
N ALA A 585 -27.27 10.95 -19.41
CA ALA A 585 -26.23 11.84 -19.91
C ALA A 585 -26.37 12.12 -21.40
N LYS A 586 -26.61 11.09 -22.22
CA LYS A 586 -26.86 11.22 -23.67
C LYS A 586 -28.08 12.07 -23.95
N THR A 587 -29.17 11.86 -23.24
CA THR A 587 -30.41 12.62 -23.39
C THR A 587 -30.20 14.11 -23.14
N ILE A 588 -29.60 14.45 -21.97
CA ILE A 588 -29.32 15.85 -21.61
C ILE A 588 -28.41 16.53 -22.62
N LEU A 589 -27.34 15.84 -23.06
CA LEU A 589 -26.40 16.40 -24.02
C LEU A 589 -27.00 16.51 -25.42
N SER A 590 -27.89 15.59 -25.84
CA SER A 590 -28.60 15.65 -27.08
C SER A 590 -29.53 16.88 -27.15
N ASP A 591 -30.29 17.13 -26.09
CA ASP A 591 -31.16 18.31 -25.98
C ASP A 591 -30.39 19.62 -26.05
N LYS A 592 -29.15 19.62 -25.59
CA LYS A 592 -28.27 20.76 -25.58
C LYS A 592 -27.13 20.71 -26.59
N TYR A 593 -27.26 19.88 -27.61
CA TYR A 593 -26.18 19.61 -28.57
C TYR A 593 -25.64 20.89 -29.24
N HIS A 594 -26.51 21.83 -29.59
CA HIS A 594 -26.08 23.11 -30.15
C HIS A 594 -25.17 23.90 -29.17
N LYS A 595 -25.49 23.92 -27.86
CA LYS A 595 -24.65 24.56 -26.86
C LYS A 595 -23.31 23.84 -26.73
N LEU A 596 -23.32 22.52 -26.74
CA LEU A 596 -22.12 21.68 -26.69
C LEU A 596 -21.15 22.03 -27.84
N GLN A 597 -21.66 22.19 -29.08
CA GLN A 597 -20.86 22.56 -30.25
C GLN A 597 -20.25 23.97 -30.12
N VAL A 598 -21.04 24.95 -29.66
CA VAL A 598 -20.56 26.32 -29.47
C VAL A 598 -19.46 26.39 -28.43
N LEU A 599 -19.65 25.74 -27.27
CA LEU A 599 -18.67 25.70 -26.19
C LEU A 599 -17.40 24.91 -26.56
N MET A 600 -17.55 23.80 -27.32
CA MET A 600 -16.40 23.08 -27.88
C MET A 600 -15.54 23.97 -28.77
N ASN A 601 -16.16 24.75 -29.68
CA ASN A 601 -15.43 25.65 -30.55
C ASN A 601 -14.75 26.80 -29.77
N LEU A 602 -15.38 27.31 -28.70
CA LEU A 602 -14.78 28.26 -27.80
C LEU A 602 -13.56 27.67 -27.08
N LEU A 603 -13.68 26.47 -26.54
CA LEU A 603 -12.57 25.78 -25.89
C LEU A 603 -11.39 25.50 -26.84
N LEU A 604 -11.68 25.18 -28.12
CA LEU A 604 -10.64 25.03 -29.14
C LEU A 604 -9.90 26.32 -29.43
N ALA A 605 -10.58 27.48 -29.37
CA ALA A 605 -9.99 28.79 -29.59
C ALA A 605 -9.14 29.24 -28.39
N GLU A 606 -9.68 29.14 -27.18
CA GLU A 606 -9.07 29.68 -25.96
C GLU A 606 -8.15 28.68 -25.24
N ASN A 607 -8.26 27.38 -25.51
CA ASN A 607 -7.60 26.26 -24.83
C ASN A 607 -7.94 26.08 -23.34
N VAL A 608 -8.46 27.10 -22.68
CA VAL A 608 -8.88 27.10 -21.28
C VAL A 608 -10.11 27.99 -21.14
N LEU A 609 -11.11 27.52 -20.42
CA LEU A 609 -12.30 28.26 -20.02
C LEU A 609 -12.40 28.25 -18.50
N ASP A 610 -12.52 29.41 -17.87
CA ASP A 610 -12.68 29.60 -16.42
C ASP A 610 -14.12 30.01 -16.10
#